data_616a0bf2c78d5cb373a856b44c808e28
#
_entry.id   616a0bf2c78d5cb373a856b44c808e28
#
_cell.length_a   1.000
_cell.length_b   1.000
_cell.length_c   1.000
_cell.angle_alpha   90.00
_cell.angle_beta   90.00
_cell.angle_gamma   90.00
#
_symmetry.space_group_name_H-M   'P 1'
#
loop_
_entity.id
_entity.type
_entity.pdbx_description
1 polymer ?
#
loop_
_entity_poly.entity_id
_entity_poly.type
_entity_poly.pdbx_seq_one_letter_code
_entity_poly.pdbx_strand_id
1 'polypeptide(L)'
;LFIKASLNRLRGRSILDPRAGFTEQLFLAPPFTEEVVAAIRLISTRLPLKADEASRLLWQNESNAASQAEYDALLPLFAEVDKPKRVLEIGPGFGRSVVFFNKKGLFAGSEISLYDTNGTSTKYKQKYYEHPPQWPDTSSFCGNLSLLQTMLDYNGVASYKIFDAAERPLARLPGPYDLIYGFYSIGFHWSLEYYLDDLEPLLHERTLLVCTLNKNFRPFSRLEQFSTRVLECREVKKNASPLRLLVLSKGSLPHVGRSLSEAFPQ
;
A
#
# COMPACT_ATOMS: atom_id res chain seq x y z
N LEU A 1 -8.62 -23.33 -23.70
CA LEU A 1 -10.10 -23.11 -23.61
C LEU A 1 -10.48 -22.16 -22.47
N PHE A 2 -9.76 -22.16 -21.35
CA PHE A 2 -10.03 -21.28 -20.20
C PHE A 2 -9.72 -19.80 -20.43
N ILE A 3 -8.77 -19.46 -21.28
CA ILE A 3 -8.37 -18.07 -21.59
C ILE A 3 -9.45 -17.34 -22.41
N LYS A 4 -10.15 -18.03 -23.33
CA LYS A 4 -11.25 -17.44 -24.09
C LYS A 4 -12.48 -17.10 -23.25
N ALA A 5 -12.76 -17.87 -22.21
CA ALA A 5 -13.91 -17.62 -21.33
C ALA A 5 -13.71 -16.38 -20.44
N SER A 6 -12.47 -16.07 -20.02
CA SER A 6 -12.14 -14.85 -19.26
C SER A 6 -12.25 -13.58 -20.11
N LEU A 7 -11.84 -13.62 -21.39
CA LEU A 7 -11.91 -12.46 -22.30
C LEU A 7 -13.36 -12.11 -22.68
N ASN A 8 -14.25 -13.09 -22.79
CA ASN A 8 -15.66 -12.83 -23.07
C ASN A 8 -16.43 -12.26 -21.85
N ARG A 9 -15.97 -12.51 -20.62
CA ARG A 9 -16.52 -11.86 -19.42
C ARG A 9 -16.15 -10.37 -19.31
N LEU A 10 -15.03 -9.95 -19.90
CA LEU A 10 -14.61 -8.55 -19.91
C LEU A 10 -15.31 -7.71 -21.00
N ARG A 11 -15.78 -8.33 -22.09
CA ARG A 11 -16.48 -7.62 -23.18
C ARG A 11 -17.92 -7.22 -22.91
N GLY A 12 -18.55 -7.76 -21.87
CA GLY A 12 -19.97 -7.53 -21.59
C GLY A 12 -20.30 -6.72 -20.35
N ARG A 13 -19.31 -6.18 -19.64
CA ARG A 13 -19.56 -5.35 -18.46
C ARG A 13 -19.03 -3.94 -18.68
N SER A 14 -19.93 -2.99 -18.82
CA SER A 14 -19.62 -1.57 -18.62
C SER A 14 -18.85 -1.45 -17.30
N ILE A 15 -17.61 -1.04 -17.37
CA ILE A 15 -16.71 -0.80 -16.23
C ILE A 15 -17.26 0.34 -15.35
N LEU A 16 -18.23 1.06 -15.87
CA LEU A 16 -18.97 2.10 -15.16
C LEU A 16 -20.31 1.50 -14.72
N ASP A 17 -20.35 0.81 -13.56
CA ASP A 17 -21.61 0.68 -12.83
C ASP A 17 -21.97 2.11 -12.34
N PRO A 18 -23.04 2.75 -12.84
CA PRO A 18 -23.43 4.10 -12.40
C PRO A 18 -23.85 4.15 -10.93
N ARG A 19 -23.87 3.00 -10.22
CA ARG A 19 -24.11 2.87 -8.79
C ARG A 19 -22.83 2.67 -7.96
N ALA A 20 -21.69 2.41 -8.59
CA ALA A 20 -20.40 2.54 -7.94
C ALA A 20 -20.16 4.04 -7.78
N GLY A 21 -20.17 4.56 -6.55
CA GLY A 21 -19.93 5.96 -6.28
C GLY A 21 -18.73 6.46 -7.08
N PHE A 22 -18.83 7.68 -7.57
CA PHE A 22 -17.84 8.27 -8.46
C PHE A 22 -16.46 8.22 -7.80
N THR A 23 -15.57 7.36 -8.30
CA THR A 23 -14.19 7.29 -7.80
C THR A 23 -13.44 8.51 -8.32
N GLU A 24 -12.95 9.33 -7.41
CA GLU A 24 -12.17 10.50 -7.77
C GLU A 24 -10.89 10.10 -8.48
N GLN A 25 -10.58 10.76 -9.60
CA GLN A 25 -9.39 10.51 -10.40
C GLN A 25 -8.23 11.39 -9.91
N LEU A 26 -7.72 11.09 -8.74
CA LEU A 26 -6.65 11.86 -8.10
C LEU A 26 -5.26 11.37 -8.48
N PHE A 27 -5.08 10.07 -8.63
CA PHE A 27 -3.84 9.51 -9.18
C PHE A 27 -3.93 9.50 -10.70
N LEU A 28 -2.98 10.16 -11.35
CA LEU A 28 -2.85 10.20 -12.81
C LEU A 28 -1.68 9.34 -13.25
N ALA A 29 -1.91 8.45 -14.20
CA ALA A 29 -0.85 7.68 -14.83
C ALA A 29 -0.23 8.51 -15.99
N PRO A 30 1.10 8.64 -16.08
CA PRO A 30 1.75 9.22 -17.24
C PRO A 30 1.49 8.36 -18.50
N PRO A 31 1.81 8.87 -19.69
CA PRO A 31 1.71 8.07 -20.92
C PRO A 31 2.44 6.73 -20.77
N PHE A 32 1.79 5.63 -21.19
CA PHE A 32 2.38 4.31 -21.12
C PHE A 32 3.40 4.12 -22.24
N THR A 33 4.67 3.95 -21.86
CA THR A 33 5.74 3.42 -22.71
C THR A 33 5.87 1.91 -22.47
N GLU A 34 6.58 1.20 -23.32
CA GLU A 34 6.88 -0.23 -23.11
C GLU A 34 7.63 -0.45 -21.77
N GLU A 35 8.51 0.48 -21.39
CA GLU A 35 9.24 0.43 -20.12
C GLU A 35 8.30 0.54 -18.91
N VAL A 36 7.38 1.52 -18.94
CA VAL A 36 6.36 1.70 -17.89
C VAL A 36 5.48 0.46 -17.77
N VAL A 37 5.03 -0.07 -18.91
CA VAL A 37 4.21 -1.28 -18.95
C VAL A 37 4.97 -2.50 -18.42
N ALA A 38 6.23 -2.67 -18.80
CA ALA A 38 7.07 -3.75 -18.31
C ALA A 38 7.22 -3.68 -16.78
N ALA A 39 7.49 -2.49 -16.24
CA ALA A 39 7.60 -2.28 -14.80
C ALA A 39 6.27 -2.56 -14.05
N ILE A 40 5.13 -2.10 -14.59
CA ILE A 40 3.81 -2.38 -13.99
C ILE A 40 3.48 -3.88 -14.04
N ARG A 41 3.83 -4.58 -15.12
CA ARG A 41 3.62 -6.04 -15.23
C ARG A 41 4.37 -6.85 -14.17
N LEU A 42 5.52 -6.38 -13.70
CA LEU A 42 6.25 -7.02 -12.61
C LEU A 42 5.46 -6.99 -11.29
N ILE A 43 4.69 -5.92 -11.05
CA ILE A 43 3.87 -5.76 -9.84
C ILE A 43 2.48 -6.38 -10.02
N SER A 44 1.90 -6.26 -11.20
CA SER A 44 0.52 -6.68 -11.48
C SER A 44 0.46 -7.61 -12.68
N THR A 45 0.54 -8.90 -12.41
CA THR A 45 0.34 -9.95 -13.45
C THR A 45 -1.13 -10.10 -13.88
N ARG A 46 -2.06 -9.37 -13.23
CA ARG A 46 -3.51 -9.56 -13.41
C ARG A 46 -4.09 -8.80 -14.60
N LEU A 47 -3.40 -7.75 -15.06
CA LEU A 47 -3.89 -6.92 -16.16
C LEU A 47 -3.05 -7.16 -17.42
N PRO A 48 -3.69 -7.47 -18.57
CA PRO A 48 -2.99 -7.59 -19.86
C PRO A 48 -2.70 -6.18 -20.42
N LEU A 49 -1.87 -5.41 -19.71
CA LEU A 49 -1.54 -4.03 -20.10
C LEU A 49 -0.68 -3.98 -21.34
N LYS A 50 -0.92 -2.96 -22.16
CA LYS A 50 -0.13 -2.60 -23.33
C LYS A 50 0.32 -1.15 -23.21
N ALA A 51 1.26 -0.74 -24.05
CA ALA A 51 1.69 0.64 -24.15
C ALA A 51 0.65 1.45 -24.97
N ASP A 52 -0.59 1.49 -24.49
CA ASP A 52 -1.70 2.21 -25.09
C ASP A 52 -2.54 2.97 -24.04
N GLU A 53 -3.34 3.90 -24.54
CA GLU A 53 -4.17 4.77 -23.71
C GLU A 53 -5.25 3.98 -22.95
N ALA A 54 -5.80 2.93 -23.53
CA ALA A 54 -6.83 2.12 -22.89
C ALA A 54 -6.28 1.38 -21.67
N SER A 55 -5.07 0.82 -21.79
CA SER A 55 -4.34 0.17 -20.68
C SER A 55 -3.97 1.17 -19.59
N ARG A 56 -3.51 2.37 -19.99
CA ARG A 56 -3.20 3.45 -19.07
C ARG A 56 -4.41 3.84 -18.22
N LEU A 57 -5.54 4.10 -18.86
CA LEU A 57 -6.79 4.47 -18.18
C LEU A 57 -7.32 3.34 -17.29
N LEU A 58 -7.25 2.10 -17.75
CA LEU A 58 -7.65 0.95 -16.94
C LEU A 58 -6.84 0.87 -15.66
N TRP A 59 -5.51 0.94 -15.75
CA TRP A 59 -4.62 0.90 -14.60
C TRP A 59 -4.82 2.09 -13.65
N GLN A 60 -4.98 3.30 -14.21
CA GLN A 60 -5.28 4.51 -13.44
C GLN A 60 -6.58 4.36 -12.66
N ASN A 61 -7.65 3.87 -13.27
CA ASN A 61 -8.94 3.68 -12.62
C ASN A 61 -8.87 2.64 -11.50
N GLU A 62 -8.18 1.50 -11.71
CA GLU A 62 -8.00 0.50 -10.66
C GLU A 62 -7.13 1.05 -9.50
N SER A 63 -6.11 1.83 -9.80
CA SER A 63 -5.25 2.47 -8.79
C SER A 63 -6.04 3.48 -7.94
N ASN A 64 -6.87 4.31 -8.56
CA ASN A 64 -7.72 5.25 -7.84
C ASN A 64 -8.77 4.53 -6.98
N ALA A 65 -9.42 3.49 -7.51
CA ALA A 65 -10.41 2.72 -6.78
C ALA A 65 -9.81 2.05 -5.53
N ALA A 66 -8.63 1.46 -5.64
CA ALA A 66 -7.94 0.86 -4.52
C ALA A 66 -7.54 1.92 -3.48
N SER A 67 -6.97 3.05 -3.90
CA SER A 67 -6.57 4.13 -2.99
C SER A 67 -7.76 4.81 -2.31
N GLN A 68 -8.89 4.96 -3.02
CA GLN A 68 -10.14 5.46 -2.43
C GLN A 68 -10.63 4.50 -1.33
N ALA A 69 -10.65 3.20 -1.58
CA ALA A 69 -11.10 2.21 -0.60
C ALA A 69 -10.21 2.19 0.66
N GLU A 70 -8.89 2.32 0.49
CA GLU A 70 -7.93 2.44 1.60
C GLU A 70 -8.14 3.73 2.38
N TYR A 71 -8.32 4.86 1.68
CA TYR A 71 -8.59 6.15 2.29
C TYR A 71 -9.89 6.13 3.09
N ASP A 72 -10.98 5.62 2.51
CA ASP A 72 -12.29 5.55 3.17
C ASP A 72 -12.26 4.67 4.43
N ALA A 73 -11.50 3.58 4.39
CA ALA A 73 -11.31 2.72 5.56
C ALA A 73 -10.55 3.42 6.70
N LEU A 74 -9.62 4.33 6.37
CA LEU A 74 -8.80 5.06 7.34
C LEU A 74 -9.42 6.40 7.76
N LEU A 75 -10.37 6.94 7.00
CA LEU A 75 -10.95 8.26 7.27
C LEU A 75 -11.52 8.41 8.69
N PRO A 76 -12.25 7.42 9.27
CA PRO A 76 -12.72 7.51 10.65
C PRO A 76 -11.57 7.63 11.66
N LEU A 77 -10.44 6.98 11.42
CA LEU A 77 -9.25 7.08 12.27
C LEU A 77 -8.62 8.47 12.16
N PHE A 78 -8.45 8.98 10.94
CA PHE A 78 -7.85 10.30 10.70
C PHE A 78 -8.74 11.46 11.16
N ALA A 79 -10.04 11.24 11.33
CA ALA A 79 -10.94 12.24 11.89
C ALA A 79 -10.70 12.49 13.39
N GLU A 80 -10.09 11.52 14.09
CA GLU A 80 -9.88 11.56 15.54
C GLU A 80 -8.42 11.77 15.96
N VAL A 81 -7.52 11.88 14.99
CA VAL A 81 -6.09 12.14 15.25
C VAL A 81 -5.61 13.38 14.50
N ASP A 82 -4.55 13.97 15.00
CA ASP A 82 -3.91 15.09 14.31
C ASP A 82 -3.38 14.66 12.93
N LYS A 83 -3.39 15.59 11.96
CA LYS A 83 -2.75 15.35 10.66
C LYS A 83 -1.28 14.99 10.85
N PRO A 84 -0.79 13.92 10.21
CA PRO A 84 0.60 13.52 10.36
C PRO A 84 1.53 14.57 9.76
N LYS A 85 2.56 14.97 10.50
CA LYS A 85 3.61 15.87 10.01
C LYS A 85 4.74 15.11 9.32
N ARG A 86 4.99 13.89 9.75
CA ARG A 86 6.03 13.00 9.20
C ARG A 86 5.42 11.65 8.84
N VAL A 87 5.49 11.33 7.56
CA VAL A 87 4.87 10.15 6.98
C VAL A 87 5.94 9.24 6.38
N LEU A 88 5.83 7.94 6.61
CA LEU A 88 6.64 6.91 5.95
C LEU A 88 5.73 5.92 5.25
N GLU A 89 5.90 5.75 3.94
CA GLU A 89 5.30 4.62 3.20
C GLU A 89 6.38 3.58 2.92
N ILE A 90 6.10 2.31 3.29
CA ILE A 90 6.97 1.17 3.05
C ILE A 90 6.40 0.36 1.90
N GLY A 91 7.20 0.19 0.84
CA GLY A 91 6.77 -0.46 -0.40
C GLY A 91 5.74 0.35 -1.17
N PRO A 92 6.00 1.64 -1.48
CA PRO A 92 5.07 2.51 -2.19
C PRO A 92 4.76 2.04 -3.62
N GLY A 93 5.60 1.16 -4.19
CA GLY A 93 5.47 0.76 -5.58
C GLY A 93 5.57 1.95 -6.52
N PHE A 94 4.44 2.34 -7.13
CA PHE A 94 4.36 3.53 -7.99
C PHE A 94 3.77 4.77 -7.30
N GLY A 95 3.63 4.75 -5.97
CA GLY A 95 3.20 5.90 -5.19
C GLY A 95 1.72 6.26 -5.31
N ARG A 96 0.84 5.33 -5.74
CA ARG A 96 -0.59 5.61 -5.93
C ARG A 96 -1.28 6.12 -4.66
N SER A 97 -1.00 5.48 -3.52
CA SER A 97 -1.58 5.81 -2.22
C SER A 97 -1.09 7.17 -1.73
N VAL A 98 0.22 7.43 -1.78
CA VAL A 98 0.76 8.72 -1.35
C VAL A 98 0.24 9.88 -2.21
N VAL A 99 0.15 9.69 -3.54
CA VAL A 99 -0.44 10.69 -4.45
C VAL A 99 -1.90 10.95 -4.06
N PHE A 100 -2.67 9.90 -3.90
CA PHE A 100 -4.10 10.01 -3.59
C PHE A 100 -4.35 10.70 -2.25
N PHE A 101 -3.66 10.29 -1.19
CA PHE A 101 -3.80 10.85 0.15
C PHE A 101 -3.29 12.29 0.23
N ASN A 102 -2.21 12.61 -0.49
CA ASN A 102 -1.71 13.98 -0.59
C ASN A 102 -2.75 14.90 -1.27
N LYS A 103 -3.34 14.47 -2.38
CA LYS A 103 -4.40 15.24 -3.08
C LYS A 103 -5.70 15.34 -2.29
N LYS A 104 -6.01 14.38 -1.42
CA LYS A 104 -7.08 14.47 -0.42
C LYS A 104 -6.76 15.43 0.73
N GLY A 105 -5.56 16.00 0.76
CA GLY A 105 -5.12 16.95 1.79
C GLY A 105 -4.74 16.32 3.12
N LEU A 106 -4.67 14.97 3.18
CA LEU A 106 -4.22 14.28 4.39
C LEU A 106 -2.75 14.59 4.71
N PHE A 107 -1.90 14.66 3.68
CA PHE A 107 -0.47 14.92 3.79
C PHE A 107 -0.08 16.38 3.50
N ALA A 108 -1.05 17.29 3.50
CA ALA A 108 -0.77 18.70 3.28
C ALA A 108 0.17 19.25 4.37
N GLY A 109 1.37 19.66 3.98
CA GLY A 109 2.41 20.15 4.89
C GLY A 109 3.24 19.06 5.59
N SER A 110 3.04 17.78 5.23
CA SER A 110 3.84 16.67 5.77
C SER A 110 5.19 16.52 5.08
N GLU A 111 6.18 16.05 5.82
CA GLU A 111 7.40 15.46 5.27
C GLU A 111 7.12 14.00 4.90
N ILE A 112 7.19 13.67 3.59
CA ILE A 112 6.89 12.33 3.08
C ILE A 112 8.19 11.58 2.84
N SER A 113 8.34 10.42 3.46
CA SER A 113 9.42 9.46 3.24
C SER A 113 8.87 8.21 2.57
N LEU A 114 9.56 7.72 1.55
CA LEU A 114 9.20 6.54 0.79
C LEU A 114 10.36 5.56 0.87
N TYR A 115 10.08 4.33 1.26
CA TYR A 115 11.09 3.29 1.45
C TYR A 115 10.79 2.09 0.57
N ASP A 116 11.61 1.88 -0.44
CA ASP A 116 11.50 0.78 -1.40
C ASP A 116 12.89 0.45 -1.97
N THR A 117 13.00 -0.50 -2.88
CA THR A 117 14.23 -0.80 -3.60
C THR A 117 13.94 -1.18 -5.03
N ASN A 118 14.95 -1.08 -5.89
CA ASN A 118 14.85 -1.62 -7.26
C ASN A 118 14.77 -3.15 -7.21
N GLY A 119 13.84 -3.74 -7.96
CA GLY A 119 13.52 -5.17 -7.95
C GLY A 119 14.69 -6.13 -8.26
N THR A 120 15.82 -5.60 -8.68
CA THR A 120 17.06 -6.35 -8.96
C THR A 120 18.04 -6.41 -7.79
N SER A 121 17.75 -5.72 -6.67
CA SER A 121 18.67 -5.67 -5.55
C SER A 121 18.84 -7.01 -4.86
N THR A 122 20.05 -7.57 -4.95
CA THR A 122 20.42 -8.83 -4.28
C THR A 122 20.71 -8.65 -2.79
N LYS A 123 21.09 -7.45 -2.34
CA LYS A 123 21.42 -7.17 -0.92
C LYS A 123 20.20 -7.27 -0.02
N TYR A 124 19.06 -6.85 -0.52
CA TYR A 124 17.81 -6.90 0.24
C TYR A 124 17.28 -8.33 0.36
N LYS A 125 17.57 -9.17 -0.63
CA LYS A 125 17.19 -10.58 -0.63
C LYS A 125 17.69 -11.32 0.62
N GLN A 126 18.88 -11.03 1.12
CA GLN A 126 19.46 -11.78 2.23
C GLN A 126 18.75 -11.58 3.58
N LYS A 127 18.33 -10.33 3.91
CA LYS A 127 17.75 -10.06 5.25
C LYS A 127 16.30 -10.53 5.41
N TYR A 128 15.49 -10.45 4.36
CA TYR A 128 14.05 -10.72 4.43
C TYR A 128 13.62 -11.97 3.66
N TYR A 129 14.52 -12.60 2.89
CA TYR A 129 14.28 -13.83 2.15
C TYR A 129 14.65 -15.11 2.89
N GLU A 130 15.26 -15.04 4.05
CA GLU A 130 15.40 -16.21 4.94
C GLU A 130 14.03 -16.73 5.39
N HIS A 131 13.01 -15.90 5.26
CA HIS A 131 11.64 -16.26 5.51
C HIS A 131 10.87 -16.32 4.17
N PRO A 132 10.26 -17.46 3.84
CA PRO A 132 9.55 -17.60 2.58
C PRO A 132 8.46 -16.51 2.47
N PRO A 133 8.33 -15.84 1.31
CA PRO A 133 7.20 -14.95 1.08
C PRO A 133 5.90 -15.74 1.29
N GLN A 134 4.89 -15.13 1.85
CA GLN A 134 3.58 -15.77 2.04
C GLN A 134 2.95 -16.21 0.70
N TRP A 135 3.56 -15.81 -0.42
CA TRP A 135 3.21 -16.18 -1.78
C TRP A 135 4.46 -16.58 -2.56
N PRO A 136 4.65 -17.86 -2.87
CA PRO A 136 5.87 -18.36 -3.51
C PRO A 136 6.12 -17.84 -4.93
N ASP A 137 5.11 -17.31 -5.60
CA ASP A 137 5.19 -16.92 -7.02
C ASP A 137 5.41 -15.41 -7.25
N THR A 138 5.58 -14.62 -6.21
CA THR A 138 5.84 -13.20 -6.37
C THR A 138 7.33 -12.92 -6.23
N SER A 139 7.94 -12.48 -7.32
CA SER A 139 9.14 -11.65 -7.29
C SER A 139 8.81 -10.42 -6.45
N SER A 140 9.15 -10.43 -5.20
CA SER A 140 8.51 -9.68 -4.15
C SER A 140 8.90 -8.23 -4.05
N PHE A 141 9.93 -7.79 -4.76
CA PHE A 141 10.30 -6.39 -4.88
C PHE A 141 10.26 -6.01 -6.35
N CYS A 142 9.17 -5.39 -6.72
CA CYS A 142 8.94 -4.87 -8.05
C CYS A 142 9.19 -3.37 -8.08
N GLY A 143 9.90 -2.84 -7.07
CA GLY A 143 10.22 -1.43 -6.98
C GLY A 143 11.02 -0.98 -8.20
N ASN A 144 10.69 0.21 -8.67
CA ASN A 144 11.46 0.96 -9.63
C ASN A 144 11.48 2.41 -9.12
N LEU A 145 12.56 2.77 -8.44
CA LEU A 145 12.66 4.07 -7.75
C LEU A 145 12.61 5.25 -8.72
N SER A 146 13.18 5.08 -9.93
CA SER A 146 13.12 6.12 -10.96
C SER A 146 11.69 6.33 -11.45
N LEU A 147 10.94 5.24 -11.68
CA LEU A 147 9.55 5.33 -12.09
C LEU A 147 8.66 5.84 -10.96
N LEU A 148 8.90 5.45 -9.71
CA LEU A 148 8.24 6.03 -8.55
C LEU A 148 8.41 7.55 -8.52
N GLN A 149 9.65 8.04 -8.67
CA GLN A 149 9.92 9.47 -8.76
C GLN A 149 9.14 10.13 -9.90
N THR A 150 9.20 9.55 -11.09
CA THR A 150 8.46 10.06 -12.26
C THR A 150 6.95 10.16 -11.99
N MET A 151 6.37 9.16 -11.32
CA MET A 151 4.94 9.16 -10.96
C MET A 151 4.59 10.28 -9.97
N LEU A 152 5.44 10.48 -8.95
CA LEU A 152 5.23 11.52 -7.95
C LEU A 152 5.33 12.92 -8.56
N ASP A 153 6.36 13.15 -9.39
CA ASP A 153 6.58 14.42 -10.07
C ASP A 153 5.44 14.73 -11.05
N TYR A 154 5.00 13.73 -11.83
CA TYR A 154 3.87 13.85 -12.76
C TYR A 154 2.57 14.21 -12.04
N ASN A 155 2.40 13.76 -10.82
CA ASN A 155 1.22 14.05 -9.99
C ASN A 155 1.37 15.31 -9.10
N GLY A 156 2.52 16.00 -9.18
CA GLY A 156 2.76 17.24 -8.44
C GLY A 156 2.92 17.03 -6.93
N VAL A 157 3.41 15.88 -6.48
CA VAL A 157 3.75 15.66 -5.08
C VAL A 157 5.03 16.44 -4.77
N ALA A 158 4.92 17.44 -3.94
CA ALA A 158 6.07 18.20 -3.44
C ALA A 158 6.60 17.60 -2.13
N SER A 159 7.85 17.86 -1.78
CA SER A 159 8.42 17.55 -0.46
C SER A 159 8.40 16.06 -0.09
N TYR A 160 8.95 15.21 -0.93
CA TYR A 160 9.18 13.80 -0.61
C TYR A 160 10.67 13.44 -0.65
N LYS A 161 11.01 12.34 0.04
CA LYS A 161 12.33 11.69 0.00
C LYS A 161 12.16 10.21 -0.28
N ILE A 162 12.91 9.68 -1.24
CA ILE A 162 12.96 8.25 -1.53
C ILE A 162 14.24 7.71 -0.89
N PHE A 163 14.11 6.64 -0.13
CA PHE A 163 15.21 5.90 0.49
C PHE A 163 15.28 4.51 -0.16
N ASP A 164 16.43 4.20 -0.73
CA ASP A 164 16.70 2.86 -1.26
C ASP A 164 17.01 1.90 -0.10
N ALA A 165 16.17 0.88 0.05
CA ALA A 165 16.34 -0.15 1.06
C ALA A 165 17.61 -0.98 0.86
N ALA A 166 18.17 -1.04 -0.34
CA ALA A 166 19.45 -1.69 -0.61
C ALA A 166 20.63 -0.92 0.01
N GLU A 167 20.50 0.39 0.18
CA GLU A 167 21.56 1.27 0.69
C GLU A 167 21.39 1.59 2.16
N ARG A 168 20.15 1.71 2.63
CA ARG A 168 19.84 2.16 3.98
C ARG A 168 18.90 1.20 4.70
N PRO A 169 19.31 0.60 5.84
CA PRO A 169 18.41 -0.18 6.68
C PRO A 169 17.23 0.67 7.19
N LEU A 170 16.05 0.05 7.29
CA LEU A 170 14.81 0.69 7.73
C LEU A 170 14.99 1.38 9.10
N ALA A 171 15.60 0.70 10.06
CA ALA A 171 15.87 1.23 11.41
C ALA A 171 16.77 2.49 11.44
N ARG A 172 17.43 2.83 10.33
CA ARG A 172 18.30 4.00 10.20
C ARG A 172 17.65 5.17 9.45
N LEU A 173 16.37 5.08 9.17
CA LEU A 173 15.63 6.22 8.62
C LEU A 173 15.51 7.34 9.66
N PRO A 174 15.33 8.58 9.21
CA PRO A 174 15.24 9.74 10.10
C PRO A 174 13.88 9.79 10.81
N GLY A 175 13.63 8.86 11.74
CA GLY A 175 12.43 8.82 12.58
C GLY A 175 12.45 9.87 13.73
N PRO A 176 11.46 9.83 14.63
CA PRO A 176 10.25 9.07 14.52
C PRO A 176 9.23 9.66 13.53
N TYR A 177 8.22 8.85 13.16
CA TYR A 177 7.14 9.25 12.24
C TYR A 177 5.79 9.27 12.96
N ASP A 178 4.85 10.11 12.48
CA ASP A 178 3.49 10.15 12.99
C ASP A 178 2.63 9.06 12.34
N LEU A 179 2.89 8.78 11.05
CA LEU A 179 2.24 7.73 10.30
C LEU A 179 3.28 6.88 9.56
N ILE A 180 3.25 5.58 9.78
CA ILE A 180 3.97 4.59 8.98
C ILE A 180 2.92 3.68 8.36
N TYR A 181 2.96 3.48 7.04
CA TYR A 181 2.02 2.58 6.40
C TYR A 181 2.64 1.81 5.25
N GLY A 182 2.00 0.69 4.91
CA GLY A 182 2.38 -0.10 3.75
C GLY A 182 1.21 -0.94 3.28
N PHE A 183 0.70 -0.62 2.09
CA PHE A 183 -0.37 -1.38 1.47
C PHE A 183 0.23 -2.44 0.55
N TYR A 184 -0.18 -3.71 0.72
CA TYR A 184 0.32 -4.88 0.00
C TYR A 184 1.83 -5.16 0.18
N SER A 185 2.53 -4.46 1.05
CA SER A 185 3.93 -4.71 1.40
C SER A 185 4.05 -5.43 2.74
N ILE A 186 4.24 -4.68 3.84
CA ILE A 186 4.29 -5.22 5.20
C ILE A 186 2.90 -5.75 5.62
N GLY A 187 2.88 -6.86 6.32
CA GLY A 187 1.64 -7.53 6.75
C GLY A 187 0.96 -8.35 5.66
N PHE A 188 1.19 -8.03 4.38
CA PHE A 188 0.58 -8.73 3.24
C PHE A 188 1.57 -9.68 2.55
N HIS A 189 2.57 -9.16 1.83
CA HIS A 189 3.61 -9.97 1.21
C HIS A 189 4.63 -10.47 2.22
N TRP A 190 4.92 -9.65 3.23
CA TRP A 190 5.90 -9.92 4.27
C TRP A 190 5.24 -9.88 5.64
N SER A 191 5.56 -10.83 6.51
CA SER A 191 5.06 -10.79 7.88
C SER A 191 5.47 -9.50 8.58
N LEU A 192 4.51 -8.84 9.22
CA LEU A 192 4.77 -7.65 10.03
C LEU A 192 5.80 -7.93 11.14
N GLU A 193 5.78 -9.14 11.70
CA GLU A 193 6.67 -9.56 12.77
C GLU A 193 8.15 -9.34 12.44
N TYR A 194 8.54 -9.57 11.18
CA TYR A 194 9.93 -9.38 10.73
C TYR A 194 10.36 -7.92 10.66
N TYR A 195 9.41 -7.00 10.58
CA TYR A 195 9.69 -5.57 10.49
C TYR A 195 9.70 -4.87 11.84
N LEU A 196 9.10 -5.45 12.89
CA LEU A 196 8.89 -4.73 14.15
C LEU A 196 10.18 -4.22 14.79
N ASP A 197 11.27 -5.00 14.75
CA ASP A 197 12.56 -4.56 15.31
C ASP A 197 13.13 -3.34 14.58
N ASP A 198 13.00 -3.32 13.25
CA ASP A 198 13.48 -2.22 12.42
C ASP A 198 12.52 -1.01 12.49
N LEU A 199 11.26 -1.22 12.80
CA LEU A 199 10.27 -0.17 12.95
C LEU A 199 10.31 0.50 14.33
N GLU A 200 10.69 -0.24 15.37
CA GLU A 200 10.62 0.25 16.75
C GLU A 200 11.33 1.60 16.98
N PRO A 201 12.54 1.86 16.43
CA PRO A 201 13.20 3.15 16.54
C PRO A 201 12.46 4.29 15.83
N LEU A 202 11.54 3.96 14.93
CA LEU A 202 10.78 4.93 14.13
C LEU A 202 9.42 5.27 14.74
N LEU A 203 9.05 4.60 15.84
CA LEU A 203 7.77 4.76 16.52
C LEU A 203 7.91 5.66 17.75
N HIS A 204 6.93 6.53 17.94
CA HIS A 204 6.64 7.18 19.23
C HIS A 204 5.23 6.80 19.70
N GLU A 205 4.82 7.28 20.88
CA GLU A 205 3.53 6.91 21.49
C GLU A 205 2.30 7.17 20.61
N ARG A 206 2.35 8.19 19.75
CA ARG A 206 1.23 8.56 18.87
C ARG A 206 1.40 8.09 17.44
N THR A 207 2.46 7.34 17.12
CA THR A 207 2.65 6.80 15.78
C THR A 207 1.52 5.84 15.44
N LEU A 208 0.91 6.05 14.29
CA LEU A 208 0.03 5.07 13.67
C LEU A 208 0.85 4.22 12.69
N LEU A 209 0.90 2.92 12.95
CA LEU A 209 1.43 1.94 12.00
C LEU A 209 0.26 1.22 11.33
N VAL A 210 0.12 1.36 10.02
CA VAL A 210 -0.98 0.79 9.24
C VAL A 210 -0.45 -0.17 8.20
N CYS A 211 -0.96 -1.39 8.19
CA CYS A 211 -0.59 -2.36 7.16
C CYS A 211 -1.79 -3.19 6.70
N THR A 212 -1.72 -3.67 5.46
CA THR A 212 -2.71 -4.60 4.91
C THR A 212 -2.44 -6.01 5.44
N LEU A 213 -3.49 -6.69 5.89
CA LEU A 213 -3.38 -8.07 6.35
C LEU A 213 -3.62 -9.08 5.23
N ASN A 214 -2.73 -10.04 5.12
CA ASN A 214 -2.94 -11.23 4.31
C ASN A 214 -4.08 -12.09 4.92
N LYS A 215 -4.79 -12.86 4.09
CA LYS A 215 -5.82 -13.81 4.54
C LYS A 215 -5.31 -14.87 5.53
N ASN A 216 -4.02 -15.17 5.46
CA ASN A 216 -3.34 -16.15 6.33
C ASN A 216 -2.75 -15.51 7.60
N PHE A 217 -2.94 -14.21 7.81
CA PHE A 217 -2.43 -13.54 8.99
C PHE A 217 -2.89 -14.24 10.27
N ARG A 218 -1.95 -14.41 11.19
CA ARG A 218 -2.20 -14.89 12.54
C ARG A 218 -1.62 -13.87 13.52
N PRO A 219 -2.38 -13.47 14.55
CA PRO A 219 -1.83 -12.67 15.63
C PRO A 219 -0.64 -13.38 16.29
N PHE A 220 0.34 -12.61 16.72
CA PHE A 220 1.55 -13.09 17.40
C PHE A 220 1.79 -12.25 18.66
N SER A 221 2.52 -12.81 19.63
CA SER A 221 2.63 -12.26 20.99
C SER A 221 3.13 -10.83 21.07
N ARG A 222 4.05 -10.43 20.19
CA ARG A 222 4.59 -9.06 20.16
C ARG A 222 3.53 -7.98 19.87
N LEU A 223 2.36 -8.34 19.32
CA LEU A 223 1.27 -7.39 19.11
C LEU A 223 0.61 -6.94 20.41
N GLU A 224 0.78 -7.69 21.50
CA GLU A 224 0.21 -7.38 22.82
C GLU A 224 0.78 -6.07 23.42
N GLN A 225 1.97 -5.66 22.97
CA GLN A 225 2.59 -4.39 23.38
C GLN A 225 2.01 -3.15 22.68
N PHE A 226 1.07 -3.35 21.75
CA PHE A 226 0.45 -2.27 21.00
C PHE A 226 -1.06 -2.23 21.25
N SER A 227 -1.62 -1.04 21.26
CA SER A 227 -3.03 -0.87 20.96
C SER A 227 -3.30 -1.28 19.51
N THR A 228 -4.32 -2.07 19.28
CA THR A 228 -4.60 -2.63 17.94
C THR A 228 -6.03 -2.36 17.50
N ARG A 229 -6.24 -2.09 16.21
CA ARG A 229 -7.54 -2.05 15.55
C ARG A 229 -7.47 -2.73 14.19
N VAL A 230 -8.53 -3.39 13.80
CA VAL A 230 -8.70 -3.99 12.47
C VAL A 230 -9.83 -3.28 11.76
N LEU A 231 -9.50 -2.67 10.63
CA LEU A 231 -10.44 -1.96 9.77
C LEU A 231 -10.75 -2.81 8.53
N GLU A 232 -11.96 -2.73 8.04
CA GLU A 232 -12.35 -3.38 6.79
C GLU A 232 -12.27 -2.38 5.65
N CYS A 233 -11.43 -2.69 4.68
CA CYS A 233 -11.34 -1.98 3.42
C CYS A 233 -12.23 -2.69 2.41
N ARG A 234 -13.33 -2.07 2.01
CA ARG A 234 -14.26 -2.65 1.05
C ARG A 234 -13.74 -2.43 -0.37
N GLU A 235 -13.12 -3.42 -0.95
CA GLU A 235 -12.80 -3.39 -2.37
C GLU A 235 -14.08 -3.28 -3.21
N VAL A 236 -14.00 -2.54 -4.31
CA VAL A 236 -15.09 -2.32 -5.27
C VAL A 236 -15.51 -3.61 -6.00
N LYS A 237 -14.77 -4.70 -5.88
CA LYS A 237 -15.08 -6.00 -6.50
C LYS A 237 -16.17 -6.73 -5.73
N LYS A 238 -17.33 -6.86 -6.32
CA LYS A 238 -18.59 -7.44 -5.78
C LYS A 238 -18.50 -8.80 -5.09
N ASN A 239 -17.40 -9.55 -5.20
CA ASN A 239 -17.26 -10.91 -4.66
C ASN A 239 -15.88 -11.19 -4.03
N ALA A 240 -15.08 -10.15 -3.76
CA ALA A 240 -13.83 -10.31 -3.03
C ALA A 240 -14.10 -10.19 -1.53
N SER A 241 -13.45 -11.00 -0.73
CA SER A 241 -13.43 -10.78 0.73
C SER A 241 -12.83 -9.41 1.00
N PRO A 242 -13.40 -8.62 1.93
CA PRO A 242 -12.87 -7.31 2.24
C PRO A 242 -11.41 -7.41 2.67
N LEU A 243 -10.61 -6.50 2.16
CA LEU A 243 -9.24 -6.33 2.64
C LEU A 243 -9.29 -5.86 4.09
N ARG A 244 -8.40 -6.37 4.92
CA ARG A 244 -8.28 -5.93 6.31
C ARG A 244 -7.02 -5.11 6.48
N LEU A 245 -7.16 -3.98 7.15
CA LEU A 245 -6.06 -3.13 7.58
C LEU A 245 -5.85 -3.31 9.08
N LEU A 246 -4.63 -3.57 9.49
CA LEU A 246 -4.22 -3.56 10.89
C LEU A 246 -3.65 -2.19 11.22
N VAL A 247 -4.15 -1.58 12.28
CA VAL A 247 -3.65 -0.34 12.84
C VAL A 247 -3.03 -0.64 14.19
N LEU A 248 -1.81 -0.19 14.41
CA LEU A 248 -1.05 -0.34 15.64
C LEU A 248 -0.60 1.03 16.16
N SER A 249 -0.57 1.17 17.48
CA SER A 249 0.08 2.31 18.17
C SER A 249 0.64 1.87 19.50
N LYS A 250 1.74 2.47 19.95
CA LYS A 250 2.22 2.28 21.34
C LYS A 250 1.29 2.93 22.35
N GLY A 251 0.64 4.04 22.00
CA GLY A 251 -0.38 4.71 22.80
C GLY A 251 -1.81 4.21 22.52
N SER A 252 -2.78 4.93 23.01
CA SER A 252 -4.20 4.61 22.80
C SER A 252 -4.60 4.87 21.35
N LEU A 253 -5.49 4.02 20.83
CA LEU A 253 -6.14 4.21 19.53
C LEU A 253 -7.61 4.60 19.70
N PRO A 254 -8.16 5.40 18.78
CA PRO A 254 -9.59 5.66 18.71
C PRO A 254 -10.40 4.36 18.62
N HIS A 255 -11.66 4.41 19.10
CA HIS A 255 -12.57 3.26 19.04
C HIS A 255 -13.19 3.10 17.64
N VAL A 256 -12.33 2.91 16.63
CA VAL A 256 -12.72 2.67 15.23
C VAL A 256 -12.38 1.22 14.84
N GLY A 257 -13.26 0.57 14.09
CA GLY A 257 -13.07 -0.82 13.69
C GLY A 257 -13.24 -1.82 14.82
N ARG A 258 -12.66 -3.01 14.67
CA ARG A 258 -12.70 -4.12 15.64
C ARG A 258 -11.37 -4.24 16.38
N SER A 259 -11.41 -4.72 17.62
CA SER A 259 -10.19 -5.17 18.30
C SER A 259 -9.60 -6.40 17.59
N LEU A 260 -8.34 -6.72 17.90
CA LEU A 260 -7.67 -7.88 17.31
C LEU A 260 -8.38 -9.20 17.68
N SER A 261 -8.85 -9.34 18.92
CA SER A 261 -9.56 -10.52 19.39
C SER A 261 -10.94 -10.69 18.73
N GLU A 262 -11.65 -9.60 18.45
CA GLU A 262 -12.92 -9.64 17.72
C GLU A 262 -12.73 -9.98 16.24
N ALA A 263 -11.61 -9.56 15.65
CA ALA A 263 -11.31 -9.81 14.23
C ALA A 263 -10.72 -11.20 13.97
N PHE A 264 -10.08 -11.79 14.99
CA PHE A 264 -9.45 -13.11 14.95
C PHE A 264 -9.80 -13.90 16.23
N PRO A 265 -11.03 -14.40 16.35
CA PRO A 265 -11.41 -15.25 17.48
C PRO A 265 -10.52 -16.51 17.49
N GLN A 266 -10.12 -16.93 18.71
CA GLN A 266 -9.28 -18.12 18.91
C GLN A 266 -10.05 -19.41 18.61
#